data_24cb4c899bed4d7eb281e498df7ccf28
#
_entry.id   24cb4c899bed4d7eb281e498df7ccf28
#
_cell.length_a   1.000
_cell.length_b   1.000
_cell.length_c   1.000
_cell.angle_alpha   90.00
_cell.angle_beta   90.00
_cell.angle_gamma   90.00
#
_symmetry.space_group_name_H-M   'P 1'
#
loop_
_entity.id
_entity.type
_entity.pdbx_description
1 polymer ?
#
loop_
_entity_poly.entity_id
_entity_poly.type
_entity_poly.pdbx_seq_one_letter_code
_entity_poly.pdbx_strand_id
1 'polypeptide(L)'
;MIKKVGVVGAGTMGSGIAALVASAGIPVVLLDIPGKEDRNEYAKRGLERALKARPAAFMDPERARYVEIGNTEDDLEKLRDCDWVVEAIVEKPEPKQALYARLESLLKPTAIVSSNTSGIPMRVLLEGRSEGFRRRFLGTHFFNPPRYLHLLELIPTPETDPKVLEEIRRFGERILGKGTVLAKDSPGFIANRLGVYGMVQAVRLMEKHGLTIDEVDALTGPLLGRPNSATFRTADLTGLDVLKLVTEELAQATGEDFALPEWVHRLVEEGRLGEKAGAGIY
;
A
#
# COMPACT_ATOMS: atom_id res chain seq x y z
N MET A 1 2.41 19.28 -13.88
CA MET A 1 1.45 18.23 -14.32
C MET A 1 2.20 16.96 -14.60
N ILE A 2 1.82 15.87 -13.96
CA ILE A 2 2.47 14.56 -14.03
C ILE A 2 2.16 13.91 -15.38
N LYS A 3 3.21 13.59 -16.15
CA LYS A 3 3.13 12.98 -17.49
C LYS A 3 3.81 11.60 -17.55
N LYS A 4 4.72 11.30 -16.64
CA LYS A 4 5.42 10.02 -16.54
C LYS A 4 5.61 9.65 -15.07
N VAL A 5 5.32 8.41 -14.72
CA VAL A 5 5.39 7.91 -13.35
C VAL A 5 6.40 6.77 -13.25
N GLY A 6 7.25 6.81 -12.23
CA GLY A 6 8.08 5.68 -11.84
C GLY A 6 7.41 4.91 -10.69
N VAL A 7 7.49 3.60 -10.71
CA VAL A 7 7.10 2.74 -9.58
C VAL A 7 8.26 1.83 -9.26
N VAL A 8 8.76 1.89 -8.05
CA VAL A 8 9.86 1.04 -7.58
C VAL A 8 9.33 0.03 -6.57
N GLY A 9 9.50 -1.24 -6.89
CA GLY A 9 8.88 -2.39 -6.25
C GLY A 9 7.72 -2.92 -7.09
N ALA A 10 7.90 -4.10 -7.72
CA ALA A 10 6.89 -4.76 -8.55
C ALA A 10 6.11 -5.84 -7.78
N GLY A 11 6.01 -5.70 -6.46
CA GLY A 11 5.14 -6.51 -5.61
C GLY A 11 3.66 -6.30 -5.93
N THR A 12 2.78 -6.83 -5.08
CA THR A 12 1.32 -6.72 -5.27
C THR A 12 0.86 -5.27 -5.39
N MET A 13 1.34 -4.40 -4.49
CA MET A 13 0.95 -2.99 -4.51
C MET A 13 1.57 -2.24 -5.69
N GLY A 14 2.88 -2.34 -5.89
CA GLY A 14 3.53 -1.58 -6.96
C GLY A 14 3.06 -1.98 -8.36
N SER A 15 2.89 -3.27 -8.64
CA SER A 15 2.32 -3.71 -9.93
C SER A 15 0.88 -3.26 -10.12
N GLY A 16 0.07 -3.24 -9.05
CA GLY A 16 -1.30 -2.72 -9.07
C GLY A 16 -1.36 -1.20 -9.29
N ILE A 17 -0.47 -0.44 -8.66
CA ILE A 17 -0.35 1.02 -8.86
C ILE A 17 0.11 1.31 -10.30
N ALA A 18 1.12 0.59 -10.79
CA ALA A 18 1.58 0.71 -12.18
C ALA A 18 0.44 0.43 -13.18
N ALA A 19 -0.34 -0.63 -12.96
CA ALA A 19 -1.50 -0.95 -13.79
C ALA A 19 -2.58 0.14 -13.75
N LEU A 20 -2.86 0.71 -12.59
CA LEU A 20 -3.82 1.81 -12.44
C LEU A 20 -3.38 3.06 -13.20
N VAL A 21 -2.12 3.48 -13.05
CA VAL A 21 -1.55 4.64 -13.74
C VAL A 21 -1.51 4.42 -15.25
N ALA A 22 -1.06 3.24 -15.70
CA ALA A 22 -1.02 2.88 -17.12
C ALA A 22 -2.44 2.83 -17.74
N SER A 23 -3.44 2.38 -16.98
CA SER A 23 -4.85 2.39 -17.40
C SER A 23 -5.37 3.80 -17.68
N ALA A 24 -4.85 4.81 -16.99
CA ALA A 24 -5.16 6.21 -17.27
C ALA A 24 -4.40 6.77 -18.51
N GLY A 25 -3.61 5.95 -19.20
CA GLY A 25 -2.85 6.35 -20.39
C GLY A 25 -1.53 7.07 -20.08
N ILE A 26 -1.07 7.01 -18.84
CA ILE A 26 0.19 7.63 -18.42
C ILE A 26 1.33 6.61 -18.53
N PRO A 27 2.46 6.95 -19.17
CA PRO A 27 3.66 6.11 -19.20
C PRO A 27 4.20 5.80 -17.81
N VAL A 28 4.53 4.54 -17.56
CA VAL A 28 5.04 4.05 -16.29
C VAL A 28 6.37 3.32 -16.49
N VAL A 29 7.34 3.59 -15.63
CA VAL A 29 8.53 2.77 -15.45
C VAL A 29 8.35 1.95 -14.19
N LEU A 30 8.29 0.62 -14.34
CA LEU A 30 8.15 -0.32 -13.22
C LEU A 30 9.48 -1.04 -12.98
N LEU A 31 10.13 -0.76 -11.86
CA LEU A 31 11.40 -1.36 -11.48
C LEU A 31 11.25 -2.25 -10.24
N ASP A 32 12.08 -3.30 -10.18
CA ASP A 32 12.29 -4.09 -8.98
C ASP A 32 13.78 -4.43 -8.84
N ILE A 33 14.16 -5.14 -7.80
CA ILE A 33 15.52 -5.67 -7.65
C ILE A 33 15.87 -6.59 -8.82
N PRO A 34 17.15 -6.73 -9.19
CA PRO A 34 17.55 -7.64 -10.26
C PRO A 34 17.35 -9.10 -9.87
N GLY A 35 16.86 -9.91 -10.79
CA GLY A 35 16.85 -11.36 -10.70
C GLY A 35 18.25 -11.96 -10.92
N LYS A 36 18.41 -13.25 -10.63
CA LYS A 36 19.70 -13.94 -10.76
C LYS A 36 20.03 -14.29 -12.20
N GLU A 37 19.11 -14.88 -12.94
CA GLU A 37 19.27 -15.30 -14.34
C GLU A 37 18.71 -14.26 -15.31
N ASP A 38 17.47 -13.88 -15.12
CA ASP A 38 16.84 -12.77 -15.83
C ASP A 38 16.86 -11.53 -14.92
N ARG A 39 17.66 -10.56 -15.27
CA ARG A 39 17.83 -9.32 -14.49
C ARG A 39 16.50 -8.59 -14.24
N ASN A 40 15.53 -8.72 -15.13
CA ASN A 40 14.22 -8.08 -15.01
C ASN A 40 13.11 -9.03 -14.53
N GLU A 41 13.46 -10.21 -14.02
CA GLU A 41 12.52 -11.26 -13.61
C GLU A 41 11.40 -10.74 -12.69
N TYR A 42 11.75 -10.01 -11.63
CA TYR A 42 10.76 -9.57 -10.65
C TYR A 42 9.79 -8.54 -11.24
N ALA A 43 10.27 -7.60 -12.03
CA ALA A 43 9.41 -6.62 -12.72
C ALA A 43 8.51 -7.30 -13.77
N LYS A 44 9.02 -8.28 -14.53
CA LYS A 44 8.22 -9.11 -15.46
C LYS A 44 7.11 -9.85 -14.71
N ARG A 45 7.46 -10.57 -13.63
CA ARG A 45 6.49 -11.30 -12.81
C ARG A 45 5.43 -10.37 -12.20
N GLY A 46 5.82 -9.16 -11.79
CA GLY A 46 4.89 -8.14 -11.31
C GLY A 46 3.90 -7.71 -12.39
N LEU A 47 4.36 -7.40 -13.59
CA LEU A 47 3.51 -7.04 -14.72
C LEU A 47 2.58 -8.19 -15.13
N GLU A 48 3.10 -9.42 -15.22
CA GLU A 48 2.30 -10.61 -15.52
C GLU A 48 1.23 -10.87 -14.46
N ARG A 49 1.56 -10.70 -13.18
CA ARG A 49 0.59 -10.81 -12.09
C ARG A 49 -0.53 -9.80 -12.26
N ALA A 50 -0.21 -8.54 -12.58
CA ALA A 50 -1.22 -7.50 -12.80
C ALA A 50 -2.12 -7.83 -14.02
N LEU A 51 -1.57 -8.40 -15.10
CA LEU A 51 -2.34 -8.83 -16.27
C LEU A 51 -3.28 -10.01 -15.99
N LYS A 52 -2.85 -10.94 -15.12
CA LYS A 52 -3.61 -12.14 -14.74
C LYS A 52 -4.50 -11.94 -13.52
N ALA A 53 -4.42 -10.78 -12.85
CA ALA A 53 -5.10 -10.52 -11.58
C ALA A 53 -6.63 -10.73 -11.68
N ARG A 54 -7.19 -11.27 -10.61
CA ARG A 54 -8.62 -11.40 -10.38
C ARG A 54 -8.97 -10.82 -9.01
N PRO A 55 -9.70 -9.72 -8.95
CA PRO A 55 -10.25 -8.89 -10.04
C PRO A 55 -9.15 -8.18 -10.85
N ALA A 56 -9.45 -7.82 -12.10
CA ALA A 56 -8.50 -7.31 -13.08
C ALA A 56 -7.81 -6.01 -12.63
N ALA A 57 -6.47 -5.95 -12.60
CA ALA A 57 -5.74 -4.75 -12.21
C ALA A 57 -5.74 -3.67 -13.32
N PHE A 58 -5.64 -4.08 -14.59
CA PHE A 58 -5.79 -3.17 -15.72
C PHE A 58 -7.27 -2.95 -16.06
N MET A 59 -7.65 -1.73 -16.47
CA MET A 59 -8.97 -1.46 -17.05
C MET A 59 -9.12 -2.11 -18.42
N ASP A 60 -8.02 -2.10 -19.18
CA ASP A 60 -7.86 -2.73 -20.47
C ASP A 60 -6.45 -3.36 -20.52
N PRO A 61 -6.32 -4.66 -20.79
CA PRO A 61 -5.01 -5.33 -20.87
C PRO A 61 -4.04 -4.69 -21.86
N GLU A 62 -4.53 -4.06 -22.93
CA GLU A 62 -3.70 -3.36 -23.92
C GLU A 62 -2.95 -2.17 -23.31
N ARG A 63 -3.43 -1.63 -22.18
CA ARG A 63 -2.76 -0.54 -21.46
C ARG A 63 -1.43 -0.96 -20.84
N ALA A 64 -1.14 -2.27 -20.75
CA ALA A 64 0.17 -2.77 -20.34
C ALA A 64 1.31 -2.25 -21.23
N ARG A 65 1.04 -1.86 -22.48
CA ARG A 65 2.01 -1.23 -23.38
C ARG A 65 2.60 0.11 -22.86
N TYR A 66 1.92 0.75 -21.91
CA TYR A 66 2.42 1.96 -21.23
C TYR A 66 3.40 1.65 -20.10
N VAL A 67 3.60 0.36 -19.75
CA VAL A 67 4.51 -0.03 -18.68
C VAL A 67 5.83 -0.51 -19.26
N GLU A 68 6.88 0.27 -19.03
CA GLU A 68 8.26 -0.12 -19.28
C GLU A 68 8.81 -0.78 -18.02
N ILE A 69 9.34 -2.01 -18.14
CA ILE A 69 9.91 -2.74 -17.01
C ILE A 69 11.44 -2.63 -16.99
N GLY A 70 12.02 -2.84 -15.81
CA GLY A 70 13.46 -2.86 -15.61
C GLY A 70 13.84 -3.26 -14.20
N ASN A 71 15.10 -3.07 -13.84
CA ASN A 71 15.60 -3.32 -12.51
C ASN A 71 16.33 -2.12 -11.91
N THR A 72 16.47 -2.11 -10.60
CA THR A 72 17.04 -0.99 -9.85
C THR A 72 18.54 -0.82 -9.99
N GLU A 73 19.25 -1.80 -10.55
CA GLU A 73 20.71 -1.70 -10.76
C GLU A 73 21.05 -1.17 -12.15
N ASP A 74 20.44 -1.73 -13.19
CA ASP A 74 20.78 -1.41 -14.57
C ASP A 74 19.91 -0.27 -15.15
N ASP A 75 18.69 -0.11 -14.65
CA ASP A 75 17.65 0.72 -15.28
C ASP A 75 17.18 1.89 -14.42
N LEU A 76 17.83 2.18 -13.28
CA LEU A 76 17.39 3.26 -12.40
C LEU A 76 17.34 4.62 -13.12
N GLU A 77 18.25 4.84 -14.09
CA GLU A 77 18.31 6.03 -14.93
C GLU A 77 17.00 6.31 -15.71
N LYS A 78 16.18 5.29 -15.98
CA LYS A 78 14.87 5.46 -16.62
C LYS A 78 13.90 6.31 -15.82
N LEU A 79 14.15 6.45 -14.48
CA LEU A 79 13.35 7.30 -13.59
C LEU A 79 13.72 8.79 -13.69
N ARG A 80 14.85 9.16 -14.29
CA ARG A 80 15.36 10.54 -14.36
C ARG A 80 14.30 11.54 -14.83
N ASP A 81 13.53 11.17 -15.85
CA ASP A 81 12.51 12.02 -16.46
C ASP A 81 11.12 11.87 -15.85
N CYS A 82 10.94 11.01 -14.85
CA CYS A 82 9.67 10.87 -14.18
C CYS A 82 9.30 12.16 -13.42
N ASP A 83 8.00 12.48 -13.45
CA ASP A 83 7.44 13.60 -12.68
C ASP A 83 7.07 13.17 -11.27
N TRP A 84 6.72 11.91 -11.11
CA TRP A 84 6.38 11.29 -9.83
C TRP A 84 6.98 9.89 -9.74
N VAL A 85 7.61 9.58 -8.62
CA VAL A 85 8.13 8.23 -8.31
C VAL A 85 7.44 7.73 -7.04
N VAL A 86 6.74 6.59 -7.17
CA VAL A 86 6.11 5.87 -6.06
C VAL A 86 7.02 4.74 -5.63
N GLU A 87 7.41 4.73 -4.36
CA GLU A 87 8.12 3.62 -3.76
C GLU A 87 7.13 2.65 -3.11
N ALA A 88 7.23 1.36 -3.47
CA ALA A 88 6.42 0.27 -2.96
C ALA A 88 7.27 -1.01 -2.75
N ILE A 89 8.51 -0.83 -2.24
CA ILE A 89 9.43 -1.94 -1.92
C ILE A 89 9.11 -2.55 -0.55
N VAL A 90 9.97 -3.47 -0.09
CA VAL A 90 9.84 -4.11 1.23
C VAL A 90 9.69 -3.09 2.35
N GLU A 91 8.80 -3.41 3.32
CA GLU A 91 8.43 -2.51 4.42
C GLU A 91 9.51 -2.52 5.52
N LYS A 92 10.69 -1.96 5.18
CA LYS A 92 11.83 -1.77 6.08
C LYS A 92 12.47 -0.41 5.81
N PRO A 93 12.87 0.33 6.86
CA PRO A 93 13.46 1.66 6.72
C PRO A 93 14.73 1.68 5.86
N GLU A 94 15.68 0.78 6.13
CA GLU A 94 17.02 0.82 5.54
C GLU A 94 17.01 0.67 4.00
N PRO A 95 16.29 -0.31 3.39
CA PRO A 95 16.18 -0.39 1.94
C PRO A 95 15.53 0.84 1.32
N LYS A 96 14.50 1.41 1.99
CA LYS A 96 13.82 2.61 1.50
C LYS A 96 14.73 3.84 1.55
N GLN A 97 15.46 4.06 2.64
CA GLN A 97 16.43 5.14 2.79
C GLN A 97 17.56 5.03 1.74
N ALA A 98 18.08 3.80 1.51
CA ALA A 98 19.10 3.55 0.49
C ALA A 98 18.58 3.89 -0.92
N LEU A 99 17.34 3.51 -1.24
CA LEU A 99 16.70 3.88 -2.49
C LEU A 99 16.55 5.39 -2.62
N TYR A 100 16.08 6.08 -1.57
CA TYR A 100 15.89 7.55 -1.62
C TYR A 100 17.20 8.30 -1.79
N ALA A 101 18.32 7.80 -1.25
CA ALA A 101 19.65 8.37 -1.50
C ALA A 101 20.01 8.35 -2.99
N ARG A 102 19.71 7.24 -3.67
CA ARG A 102 19.94 7.10 -5.11
C ARG A 102 18.99 7.99 -5.93
N LEU A 103 17.71 8.02 -5.56
CA LEU A 103 16.69 8.85 -6.24
C LEU A 103 16.97 10.34 -6.09
N GLU A 104 17.47 10.77 -4.94
CA GLU A 104 17.81 12.17 -4.68
C GLU A 104 18.87 12.70 -5.64
N SER A 105 19.88 11.88 -5.94
CA SER A 105 20.97 12.23 -6.86
C SER A 105 20.55 12.17 -8.33
N LEU A 106 19.55 11.33 -8.64
CA LEU A 106 19.16 11.01 -10.00
C LEU A 106 18.05 11.91 -10.55
N LEU A 107 17.02 12.12 -9.74
CA LEU A 107 15.78 12.74 -10.21
C LEU A 107 15.92 14.24 -10.43
N LYS A 108 15.20 14.76 -11.42
CA LYS A 108 15.07 16.20 -11.60
C LYS A 108 14.53 16.88 -10.34
N PRO A 109 14.94 18.14 -10.06
CA PRO A 109 14.56 18.84 -8.82
C PRO A 109 13.05 19.00 -8.61
N THR A 110 12.26 18.91 -9.67
CA THR A 110 10.80 19.03 -9.65
C THR A 110 10.07 17.71 -9.49
N ALA A 111 10.77 16.58 -9.55
CA ALA A 111 10.13 15.27 -9.43
C ALA A 111 9.63 15.04 -8.00
N ILE A 112 8.39 14.59 -7.88
CA ILE A 112 7.78 14.21 -6.60
C ILE A 112 8.19 12.78 -6.27
N VAL A 113 8.47 12.51 -5.00
CA VAL A 113 8.73 11.14 -4.52
C VAL A 113 7.69 10.83 -3.44
N SER A 114 7.13 9.64 -3.48
CA SER A 114 6.24 9.21 -2.42
C SER A 114 6.48 7.75 -2.01
N SER A 115 6.16 7.44 -0.76
CA SER A 115 6.16 6.07 -0.25
C SER A 115 4.74 5.54 -0.13
N ASN A 116 4.55 4.27 -0.53
CA ASN A 116 3.33 3.52 -0.26
C ASN A 116 3.42 2.73 1.06
N THR A 117 4.27 3.15 1.99
CA THR A 117 4.37 2.55 3.33
C THR A 117 3.02 2.54 4.02
N SER A 118 2.76 1.51 4.83
CA SER A 118 1.54 1.39 5.62
C SER A 118 1.69 1.85 7.07
N GLY A 119 2.92 2.04 7.54
CA GLY A 119 3.14 2.36 8.95
C GLY A 119 4.50 2.93 9.32
N ILE A 120 5.50 2.91 8.44
CA ILE A 120 6.80 3.51 8.77
C ILE A 120 6.65 5.04 8.79
N PRO A 121 7.00 5.71 9.91
CA PRO A 121 6.91 7.17 9.99
C PRO A 121 7.74 7.85 8.90
N MET A 122 7.16 8.87 8.25
CA MET A 122 7.84 9.60 7.16
C MET A 122 9.17 10.22 7.61
N ARG A 123 9.25 10.69 8.86
CA ARG A 123 10.50 11.23 9.44
C ARG A 123 11.63 10.20 9.42
N VAL A 124 11.33 8.92 9.68
CA VAL A 124 12.31 7.82 9.64
C VAL A 124 12.78 7.59 8.21
N LEU A 125 11.85 7.57 7.26
CA LEU A 125 12.15 7.38 5.84
C LEU A 125 13.03 8.50 5.27
N LEU A 126 12.88 9.72 5.77
CA LEU A 126 13.58 10.92 5.29
C LEU A 126 14.90 11.21 6.00
N GLU A 127 15.33 10.36 6.90
CA GLU A 127 16.59 10.54 7.62
C GLU A 127 17.76 10.65 6.63
N GLY A 128 18.62 11.67 6.83
CA GLY A 128 19.75 11.94 5.95
C GLY A 128 19.41 12.53 4.58
N ARG A 129 18.14 12.87 4.28
CA ARG A 129 17.75 13.53 3.03
C ARG A 129 17.87 15.05 3.12
N SER A 130 18.18 15.68 1.97
CA SER A 130 18.25 17.15 1.90
C SER A 130 16.87 17.80 2.07
N GLU A 131 16.86 19.08 2.43
CA GLU A 131 15.63 19.87 2.48
C GLU A 131 14.89 19.83 1.13
N GLY A 132 15.62 19.97 0.02
CA GLY A 132 15.03 19.92 -1.32
C GLY A 132 14.33 18.59 -1.64
N PHE A 133 14.84 17.47 -1.13
CA PHE A 133 14.17 16.16 -1.26
C PHE A 133 12.93 16.09 -0.36
N ARG A 134 13.06 16.49 0.91
CA ARG A 134 11.98 16.46 1.88
C ARG A 134 10.78 17.32 1.47
N ARG A 135 11.03 18.49 0.85
CA ARG A 135 9.96 19.37 0.33
C ARG A 135 9.12 18.75 -0.79
N ARG A 136 9.65 17.78 -1.52
CA ARG A 136 8.95 17.09 -2.62
C ARG A 136 8.57 15.64 -2.29
N PHE A 137 8.55 15.30 -1.02
CA PHE A 137 8.20 13.96 -0.52
C PHE A 137 6.91 13.97 0.28
N LEU A 138 6.12 12.87 0.15
CA LEU A 138 4.94 12.58 0.98
C LEU A 138 4.66 11.08 0.98
N GLY A 139 3.82 10.62 1.91
CA GLY A 139 3.21 9.30 1.81
C GLY A 139 2.02 9.32 0.85
N THR A 140 1.87 8.28 0.05
CA THR A 140 0.68 8.01 -0.80
C THR A 140 0.25 6.57 -0.57
N HIS A 141 -0.63 6.37 0.40
CA HIS A 141 -1.04 5.05 0.83
C HIS A 141 -2.26 4.58 0.02
N PHE A 142 -1.99 3.70 -0.95
CA PHE A 142 -3.00 3.00 -1.72
C PHE A 142 -3.45 1.73 -1.00
N PHE A 143 -4.68 1.31 -1.25
CA PHE A 143 -5.25 0.08 -0.70
C PHE A 143 -5.36 -1.00 -1.76
N ASN A 144 -5.21 -2.26 -1.34
CA ASN A 144 -5.26 -3.42 -2.22
C ASN A 144 -6.71 -3.89 -2.45
N PRO A 145 -7.16 -4.07 -3.70
CA PRO A 145 -6.48 -3.76 -4.96
C PRO A 145 -6.56 -2.27 -5.34
N PRO A 146 -5.45 -1.63 -5.78
CA PRO A 146 -5.41 -0.19 -6.04
C PRO A 146 -6.47 0.34 -7.02
N ARG A 147 -6.90 -0.46 -7.98
CA ARG A 147 -7.95 -0.10 -8.93
C ARG A 147 -9.33 0.02 -8.28
N TYR A 148 -9.64 -0.86 -7.33
CA TYR A 148 -10.99 -1.02 -6.79
C TYR A 148 -11.21 -0.22 -5.51
N LEU A 149 -10.20 -0.15 -4.65
CA LEU A 149 -10.28 0.62 -3.43
C LEU A 149 -10.15 2.11 -3.76
N HIS A 150 -11.25 2.84 -3.59
CA HIS A 150 -11.35 4.25 -3.99
C HIS A 150 -10.46 5.18 -3.16
N LEU A 151 -10.23 4.84 -1.88
CA LEU A 151 -9.46 5.66 -0.96
C LEU A 151 -7.98 5.74 -1.34
N LEU A 152 -7.43 6.95 -1.23
CA LEU A 152 -5.99 7.24 -1.27
C LEU A 152 -5.66 8.19 -0.12
N GLU A 153 -4.90 7.74 0.85
CA GLU A 153 -4.40 8.59 1.92
C GLU A 153 -3.17 9.34 1.47
N LEU A 154 -3.16 10.64 1.70
CA LEU A 154 -2.02 11.53 1.45
C LEU A 154 -1.43 11.95 2.79
N ILE A 155 -0.17 11.61 3.02
CA ILE A 155 0.51 11.82 4.29
C ILE A 155 1.67 12.80 4.06
N PRO A 156 1.42 14.13 4.10
CA PRO A 156 2.49 15.10 4.02
C PRO A 156 3.29 15.13 5.32
N THR A 157 4.55 15.51 5.20
CA THR A 157 5.38 15.91 6.34
C THR A 157 5.25 17.42 6.60
N PRO A 158 5.72 17.95 7.73
CA PRO A 158 5.76 19.37 7.96
C PRO A 158 6.57 20.16 6.90
N GLU A 159 7.48 19.48 6.19
CA GLU A 159 8.35 20.08 5.18
C GLU A 159 7.79 19.94 3.74
N THR A 160 6.79 19.09 3.53
CA THR A 160 6.19 18.88 2.21
C THR A 160 5.62 20.19 1.65
N ASP A 161 6.06 20.57 0.45
CA ASP A 161 5.54 21.78 -0.21
C ASP A 161 4.04 21.60 -0.49
N PRO A 162 3.18 22.57 -0.09
CA PRO A 162 1.74 22.50 -0.36
C PRO A 162 1.39 22.33 -1.84
N LYS A 163 2.24 22.81 -2.75
CA LYS A 163 2.05 22.62 -4.20
C LYS A 163 2.23 21.17 -4.62
N VAL A 164 3.18 20.47 -4.00
CA VAL A 164 3.43 19.03 -4.22
C VAL A 164 2.22 18.23 -3.75
N LEU A 165 1.72 18.50 -2.55
CA LEU A 165 0.52 17.87 -2.01
C LEU A 165 -0.68 18.08 -2.93
N GLU A 166 -0.91 19.33 -3.36
CA GLU A 166 -2.04 19.67 -4.24
C GLU A 166 -1.90 19.01 -5.62
N GLU A 167 -0.69 18.90 -6.18
CA GLU A 167 -0.46 18.24 -7.46
C GLU A 167 -0.78 16.74 -7.39
N ILE A 168 -0.34 16.05 -6.35
CA ILE A 168 -0.65 14.64 -6.11
C ILE A 168 -2.14 14.44 -5.84
N ARG A 169 -2.76 15.30 -5.04
CA ARG A 169 -4.19 15.27 -4.78
C ARG A 169 -5.00 15.36 -6.08
N ARG A 170 -4.73 16.37 -6.89
CA ARG A 170 -5.40 16.57 -8.19
C ARG A 170 -5.18 15.41 -9.16
N PHE A 171 -3.97 14.85 -9.20
CA PHE A 171 -3.67 13.70 -10.03
C PHE A 171 -4.44 12.47 -9.55
N GLY A 172 -4.44 12.19 -8.24
CA GLY A 172 -5.20 11.11 -7.63
C GLY A 172 -6.70 11.22 -7.95
N GLU A 173 -7.29 12.38 -7.72
CA GLU A 173 -8.73 12.58 -7.90
C GLU A 173 -9.15 12.60 -9.38
N ARG A 174 -8.46 13.37 -10.22
CA ARG A 174 -8.91 13.64 -11.60
C ARG A 174 -8.42 12.64 -12.62
N ILE A 175 -7.27 12.02 -12.39
CA ILE A 175 -6.64 11.10 -13.34
C ILE A 175 -6.82 9.66 -12.90
N LEU A 176 -6.58 9.36 -11.60
CA LEU A 176 -6.69 8.00 -11.09
C LEU A 176 -8.08 7.66 -10.53
N GLY A 177 -9.00 8.63 -10.42
CA GLY A 177 -10.36 8.43 -9.91
C GLY A 177 -10.39 8.06 -8.42
N LYS A 178 -9.45 8.57 -7.63
CA LYS A 178 -9.38 8.32 -6.18
C LYS A 178 -10.17 9.35 -5.38
N GLY A 179 -10.70 8.90 -4.23
CA GLY A 179 -11.10 9.79 -3.14
C GLY A 179 -9.90 10.00 -2.24
N THR A 180 -9.33 11.21 -2.26
CA THR A 180 -8.17 11.51 -1.44
C THR A 180 -8.57 11.99 -0.06
N VAL A 181 -7.79 11.60 0.96
CA VAL A 181 -7.92 12.11 2.32
C VAL A 181 -6.54 12.51 2.85
N LEU A 182 -6.50 13.64 3.55
CA LEU A 182 -5.29 14.10 4.21
C LEU A 182 -5.14 13.37 5.54
N ALA A 183 -4.09 12.58 5.69
CA ALA A 183 -3.77 11.86 6.90
C ALA A 183 -2.55 12.46 7.60
N LYS A 184 -2.52 12.38 8.93
CA LYS A 184 -1.33 12.69 9.72
C LYS A 184 -0.34 11.54 9.62
N ASP A 185 0.97 11.85 9.75
CA ASP A 185 2.02 10.85 9.92
C ASP A 185 1.93 10.22 11.31
N SER A 186 0.99 9.31 11.46
CA SER A 186 0.68 8.60 12.71
C SER A 186 0.50 7.11 12.43
N PRO A 187 0.74 6.24 13.42
CA PRO A 187 0.66 4.79 13.24
C PRO A 187 -0.68 4.34 12.65
N GLY A 188 -0.61 3.56 11.56
CA GLY A 188 -1.78 3.05 10.83
C GLY A 188 -2.60 4.11 10.09
N PHE A 189 -2.13 5.36 10.03
CA PHE A 189 -2.80 6.51 9.42
C PHE A 189 -4.27 6.62 9.84
N ILE A 190 -5.22 6.67 8.90
CA ILE A 190 -6.65 6.74 9.21
C ILE A 190 -7.29 5.36 9.02
N ALA A 191 -7.19 4.78 7.82
CA ALA A 191 -8.01 3.63 7.47
C ALA A 191 -7.56 2.34 8.16
N ASN A 192 -6.25 2.07 8.24
CA ASN A 192 -5.75 0.90 8.96
C ASN A 192 -6.10 0.99 10.45
N ARG A 193 -5.89 2.16 11.08
CA ARG A 193 -6.21 2.35 12.50
C ARG A 193 -7.70 2.16 12.79
N LEU A 194 -8.59 2.77 11.99
CA LEU A 194 -10.04 2.61 12.14
C LEU A 194 -10.51 1.20 11.81
N GLY A 195 -9.96 0.59 10.75
CA GLY A 195 -10.32 -0.75 10.32
C GLY A 195 -9.94 -1.81 11.35
N VAL A 196 -8.71 -1.75 11.86
CA VAL A 196 -8.23 -2.67 12.91
C VAL A 196 -9.00 -2.45 14.20
N TYR A 197 -9.21 -1.19 14.62
CA TYR A 197 -10.04 -0.90 15.79
C TYR A 197 -11.44 -1.52 15.65
N GLY A 198 -12.08 -1.34 14.49
CA GLY A 198 -13.40 -1.91 14.23
C GLY A 198 -13.42 -3.44 14.28
N MET A 199 -12.38 -4.11 13.77
CA MET A 199 -12.25 -5.57 13.87
C MET A 199 -12.09 -6.03 15.32
N VAL A 200 -11.18 -5.40 16.07
CA VAL A 200 -10.97 -5.73 17.49
C VAL A 200 -12.26 -5.53 18.31
N GLN A 201 -12.99 -4.43 18.06
CA GLN A 201 -14.27 -4.19 18.73
C GLN A 201 -15.35 -5.23 18.36
N ALA A 202 -15.41 -5.65 17.10
CA ALA A 202 -16.36 -6.69 16.68
C ALA A 202 -16.09 -8.02 17.39
N VAL A 203 -14.81 -8.41 17.51
CA VAL A 203 -14.39 -9.61 18.26
C VAL A 203 -14.78 -9.51 19.74
N ARG A 204 -14.52 -8.39 20.40
CA ARG A 204 -14.87 -8.17 21.81
C ARG A 204 -16.39 -8.19 22.06
N LEU A 205 -17.14 -7.57 21.15
CA LEU A 205 -18.60 -7.59 21.22
C LEU A 205 -19.16 -8.98 20.98
N MET A 206 -18.56 -9.77 20.08
CA MET A 206 -18.89 -11.18 19.89
C MET A 206 -18.79 -11.95 21.22
N GLU A 207 -17.63 -11.88 21.88
CA GLU A 207 -17.41 -12.57 23.15
C GLU A 207 -18.37 -12.08 24.26
N LYS A 208 -18.52 -10.75 24.39
CA LYS A 208 -19.40 -10.14 25.39
C LYS A 208 -20.86 -10.57 25.25
N HIS A 209 -21.36 -10.76 24.03
CA HIS A 209 -22.75 -11.07 23.76
C HIS A 209 -23.00 -12.55 23.43
N GLY A 210 -21.96 -13.39 23.43
CA GLY A 210 -22.06 -14.81 23.13
C GLY A 210 -22.50 -15.11 21.70
N LEU A 211 -22.13 -14.21 20.74
CA LEU A 211 -22.47 -14.39 19.34
C LEU A 211 -21.49 -15.36 18.66
N THR A 212 -21.99 -16.02 17.64
CA THR A 212 -21.13 -16.84 16.74
C THR A 212 -20.44 -15.97 15.69
N ILE A 213 -19.40 -16.52 15.05
CA ILE A 213 -18.66 -15.88 13.95
C ILE A 213 -19.61 -15.52 12.80
N ASP A 214 -20.49 -16.45 12.41
CA ASP A 214 -21.46 -16.24 11.34
C ASP A 214 -22.48 -15.13 11.66
N GLU A 215 -22.95 -15.05 12.92
CA GLU A 215 -23.84 -13.97 13.36
C GLU A 215 -23.15 -12.61 13.28
N VAL A 216 -21.89 -12.51 13.69
CA VAL A 216 -21.14 -11.26 13.60
C VAL A 216 -20.92 -10.86 12.14
N ASP A 217 -20.57 -11.79 11.26
CA ASP A 217 -20.41 -11.48 9.84
C ASP A 217 -21.74 -11.11 9.18
N ALA A 218 -22.84 -11.75 9.53
CA ALA A 218 -24.18 -11.34 9.07
C ALA A 218 -24.53 -9.91 9.51
N LEU A 219 -24.18 -9.52 10.73
CA LEU A 219 -24.45 -8.19 11.27
C LEU A 219 -23.52 -7.12 10.72
N THR A 220 -22.22 -7.44 10.52
CA THR A 220 -21.17 -6.46 10.18
C THR A 220 -20.86 -6.37 8.68
N GLY A 221 -21.58 -7.09 7.85
CA GLY A 221 -21.45 -7.09 6.40
C GLY A 221 -22.43 -6.13 5.71
N PRO A 222 -23.20 -6.62 4.71
CA PRO A 222 -24.08 -5.79 3.89
C PRO A 222 -25.12 -5.01 4.69
N LEU A 223 -25.54 -5.52 5.85
CA LEU A 223 -26.47 -4.82 6.73
C LEU A 223 -25.96 -3.43 7.16
N LEU A 224 -24.64 -3.29 7.32
CA LEU A 224 -23.97 -2.01 7.61
C LEU A 224 -23.40 -1.31 6.38
N GLY A 225 -23.78 -1.75 5.18
CA GLY A 225 -23.23 -1.23 3.93
C GLY A 225 -21.77 -1.62 3.66
N ARG A 226 -21.26 -2.65 4.35
CA ARG A 226 -19.92 -3.20 4.13
C ARG A 226 -19.93 -4.33 3.07
N PRO A 227 -18.77 -4.71 2.52
CA PRO A 227 -18.66 -5.87 1.63
C PRO A 227 -19.19 -7.16 2.26
N ASN A 228 -19.54 -8.14 1.42
CA ASN A 228 -19.98 -9.46 1.88
C ASN A 228 -18.95 -10.23 2.72
N SER A 229 -17.69 -9.85 2.65
CA SER A 229 -16.62 -10.40 3.50
C SER A 229 -16.75 -10.00 4.97
N ALA A 230 -17.55 -9.00 5.28
CA ALA A 230 -17.84 -8.54 6.67
C ALA A 230 -16.57 -8.39 7.54
N THR A 231 -16.55 -8.90 8.77
CA THR A 231 -15.43 -8.77 9.71
C THR A 231 -14.48 -9.97 9.63
N PHE A 232 -14.96 -11.18 9.91
CA PHE A 232 -14.08 -12.36 10.03
C PHE A 232 -13.62 -12.91 8.69
N ARG A 233 -14.48 -12.90 7.69
CA ARG A 233 -14.03 -13.24 6.32
C ARG A 233 -13.01 -12.25 5.78
N THR A 234 -13.11 -10.96 6.14
CA THR A 234 -12.08 -9.96 5.81
C THR A 234 -10.77 -10.24 6.53
N ALA A 235 -10.81 -10.68 7.80
CA ALA A 235 -9.62 -11.09 8.54
C ALA A 235 -8.92 -12.28 7.86
N ASP A 236 -9.66 -13.30 7.41
CA ASP A 236 -9.13 -14.45 6.67
C ASP A 236 -8.53 -14.06 5.31
N LEU A 237 -9.16 -13.12 4.59
CA LEU A 237 -8.64 -12.58 3.33
C LEU A 237 -7.35 -11.79 3.51
N THR A 238 -7.23 -11.04 4.61
CA THR A 238 -6.05 -10.24 4.95
C THR A 238 -4.91 -11.14 5.45
N GLY A 239 -5.25 -12.14 6.22
CA GLY A 239 -4.37 -13.03 6.93
C GLY A 239 -4.26 -12.69 8.42
N LEU A 240 -4.47 -13.69 9.27
CA LEU A 240 -4.49 -13.52 10.73
C LEU A 240 -3.12 -13.15 11.31
N ASP A 241 -2.04 -13.59 10.68
CA ASP A 241 -0.68 -13.16 11.02
C ASP A 241 -0.45 -11.67 10.75
N VAL A 242 -0.99 -11.16 9.64
CA VAL A 242 -0.93 -9.73 9.31
C VAL A 242 -1.78 -8.94 10.30
N LEU A 243 -3.00 -9.41 10.62
CA LEU A 243 -3.86 -8.76 11.59
C LEU A 243 -3.18 -8.70 12.97
N LYS A 244 -2.59 -9.82 13.43
CA LYS A 244 -1.84 -9.88 14.70
C LYS A 244 -0.69 -8.86 14.71
N LEU A 245 0.14 -8.87 13.67
CA LEU A 245 1.28 -7.95 13.57
C LEU A 245 0.83 -6.49 13.64
N VAL A 246 -0.19 -6.12 12.86
CA VAL A 246 -0.67 -4.72 12.81
C VAL A 246 -1.31 -4.30 14.13
N THR A 247 -2.04 -5.19 14.82
CA THR A 247 -2.60 -4.88 16.15
C THR A 247 -1.53 -4.66 17.21
N GLU A 248 -0.47 -5.49 17.20
CA GLU A 248 0.68 -5.36 18.11
C GLU A 248 1.46 -4.06 17.84
N GLU A 249 1.74 -3.75 16.58
CA GLU A 249 2.41 -2.51 16.19
C GLU A 249 1.60 -1.27 16.58
N LEU A 250 0.28 -1.28 16.34
CA LEU A 250 -0.60 -0.17 16.73
C LEU A 250 -0.65 0.00 18.25
N ALA A 251 -0.80 -1.09 19.00
CA ALA A 251 -0.81 -1.05 20.46
C ALA A 251 0.49 -0.48 21.01
N GLN A 252 1.63 -0.94 20.50
CA GLN A 252 2.95 -0.45 20.93
C GLN A 252 3.14 1.04 20.61
N ALA A 253 2.73 1.45 19.41
CA ALA A 253 2.98 2.81 18.94
C ALA A 253 2.01 3.86 19.49
N THR A 254 0.80 3.46 19.91
CA THR A 254 -0.24 4.38 20.37
C THR A 254 -0.54 4.29 21.87
N GLY A 255 -0.20 3.17 22.51
CA GLY A 255 -0.62 2.85 23.88
C GLY A 255 -2.11 2.51 24.02
N GLU A 256 -2.83 2.39 22.88
CA GLU A 256 -4.24 2.00 22.86
C GLU A 256 -4.40 0.49 22.91
N ASP A 257 -5.56 0.04 23.38
CA ASP A 257 -5.85 -1.39 23.49
C ASP A 257 -6.36 -1.97 22.15
N PHE A 258 -5.46 -2.61 21.43
CA PHE A 258 -5.73 -3.38 20.22
C PHE A 258 -5.58 -4.91 20.45
N ALA A 259 -5.58 -5.37 21.70
CA ALA A 259 -5.37 -6.78 22.00
C ALA A 259 -6.41 -7.68 21.33
N LEU A 260 -5.94 -8.70 20.65
CA LEU A 260 -6.73 -9.79 20.12
C LEU A 260 -6.94 -10.87 21.19
N PRO A 261 -8.05 -11.62 21.18
CA PRO A 261 -8.26 -12.71 22.12
C PRO A 261 -7.32 -13.89 21.84
N GLU A 262 -7.11 -14.70 22.87
CA GLU A 262 -6.21 -15.86 22.87
C GLU A 262 -6.50 -16.86 21.75
N TRP A 263 -7.76 -17.04 21.38
CA TRP A 263 -8.11 -17.98 20.31
C TRP A 263 -7.61 -17.54 18.94
N VAL A 264 -7.48 -16.24 18.66
CA VAL A 264 -6.87 -15.74 17.42
C VAL A 264 -5.37 -16.01 17.42
N HIS A 265 -4.69 -15.81 18.54
CA HIS A 265 -3.26 -16.13 18.67
C HIS A 265 -3.00 -17.63 18.43
N ARG A 266 -3.84 -18.51 18.98
CA ARG A 266 -3.75 -19.96 18.74
C ARG A 266 -3.92 -20.33 17.27
N LEU A 267 -4.87 -19.73 16.56
CA LEU A 267 -5.04 -19.97 15.12
C LEU A 267 -3.75 -19.62 14.33
N VAL A 268 -3.11 -18.51 14.68
CA VAL A 268 -1.84 -18.12 14.04
C VAL A 268 -0.73 -19.12 14.36
N GLU A 269 -0.61 -19.58 15.59
CA GLU A 269 0.38 -20.58 16.03
C GLU A 269 0.17 -21.95 15.36
N GLU A 270 -1.06 -22.34 15.11
CA GLU A 270 -1.46 -23.53 14.36
C GLU A 270 -1.25 -23.41 12.83
N GLY A 271 -0.80 -22.24 12.35
CA GLY A 271 -0.62 -22.00 10.92
C GLY A 271 -1.93 -21.77 10.14
N ARG A 272 -3.05 -21.59 10.83
CA ARG A 272 -4.36 -21.24 10.26
C ARG A 272 -4.42 -19.75 10.01
N LEU A 273 -3.80 -19.31 8.91
CA LEU A 273 -3.56 -17.91 8.62
C LEU A 273 -4.61 -17.26 7.72
N GLY A 274 -5.70 -17.95 7.44
CA GLY A 274 -6.76 -17.53 6.54
C GLY A 274 -6.63 -18.13 5.13
N GLU A 275 -7.22 -17.48 4.13
CA GLU A 275 -7.35 -18.01 2.77
C GLU A 275 -6.00 -18.41 2.15
N LYS A 276 -4.94 -17.65 2.40
CA LYS A 276 -3.59 -17.95 1.89
C LYS A 276 -3.00 -19.27 2.39
N ALA A 277 -3.45 -19.76 3.54
CA ALA A 277 -3.03 -21.03 4.14
C ALA A 277 -4.06 -22.14 3.91
N GLY A 278 -5.20 -21.82 3.28
CA GLY A 278 -6.31 -22.78 3.07
C GLY A 278 -7.13 -23.08 4.34
N ALA A 279 -6.84 -22.42 5.45
CA ALA A 279 -7.56 -22.50 6.72
C ALA A 279 -7.36 -21.21 7.52
N GLY A 280 -8.39 -20.76 8.22
CA GLY A 280 -8.39 -19.56 9.03
C GLY A 280 -9.40 -19.65 10.17
N ILE A 281 -10.17 -18.58 10.33
CA ILE A 281 -11.34 -18.54 11.21
C ILE A 281 -12.43 -19.45 10.65
N TYR A 282 -12.57 -19.49 9.33
CA TYR A 282 -13.43 -20.40 8.57
C TYR A 282 -12.68 -21.64 8.11
#